data_728234dd3d5b2ac21af3aa8a792b1ed0
#
_entry.id   728234dd3d5b2ac21af3aa8a792b1ed0
#
_cell.length_a   1.000
_cell.length_b   1.000
_cell.length_c   1.000
_cell.angle_alpha   90.00
_cell.angle_beta   90.00
_cell.angle_gamma   90.00
#
_symmetry.space_group_name_H-M   'P 1'
#
loop_
_entity.id
_entity.type
_entity.pdbx_description
1 polymer ?
#
loop_
_entity_poly.entity_id
_entity_poly.type
_entity_poly.pdbx_seq_one_letter_code
_entity_poly.pdbx_strand_id
1 'polypeptide(L)' 'MTPEQCRAARGWLDWSQNELAGAAHVSHSTVKDFETGKRVPIANNLAAIRAALEAQGIVFVDSGGTCGITYAKPEKSEAH' A
#
# COMPACT_ATOMS: atom_id res chain seq x y z
N MET A 1 -3.11 -7.62 -3.05
CA MET A 1 -1.93 -6.72 -3.17
C MET A 1 -0.68 -7.58 -3.10
N THR A 2 0.21 -7.39 -4.04
CA THR A 2 1.48 -8.09 -4.06
C THR A 2 2.57 -7.23 -3.42
N PRO A 3 3.72 -7.84 -3.04
CA PRO A 3 4.84 -7.04 -2.56
C PRO A 3 5.26 -5.96 -3.56
N GLU A 4 5.22 -6.27 -4.85
CA GLU A 4 5.58 -5.29 -5.88
C GLU A 4 4.60 -4.13 -5.91
N GLN A 5 3.31 -4.41 -5.78
CA GLN A 5 2.31 -3.35 -5.74
C GLN A 5 2.51 -2.47 -4.52
N CYS A 6 2.86 -3.06 -3.39
CA CYS A 6 3.10 -2.30 -2.17
C CYS A 6 4.28 -1.35 -2.34
N ARG A 7 5.39 -1.85 -2.88
CA ARG A 7 6.56 -1.01 -3.14
C ARG A 7 6.25 0.10 -4.14
N ALA A 8 5.51 -0.23 -5.18
CA ALA A 8 5.14 0.75 -6.21
C ALA A 8 4.26 1.85 -5.60
N ALA A 9 3.30 1.47 -4.78
CA ALA A 9 2.42 2.44 -4.13
C ALA A 9 3.20 3.36 -3.21
N ARG A 10 4.12 2.80 -2.41
CA ARG A 10 4.97 3.62 -1.56
C ARG A 10 5.83 4.57 -2.39
N GLY A 11 6.38 4.06 -3.48
CA GLY A 11 7.19 4.91 -4.36
C GLY A 11 6.39 6.05 -4.96
N TRP A 12 5.16 5.77 -5.36
CA TRP A 12 4.29 6.81 -5.89
C TRP A 12 4.03 7.89 -4.84
N LEU A 13 3.82 7.50 -3.59
CA LEU A 13 3.51 8.43 -2.52
C LEU A 13 4.76 9.04 -1.85
N ASP A 14 5.93 8.55 -2.23
CA ASP A 14 7.19 8.94 -1.60
C ASP A 14 7.18 8.63 -0.10
N TRP A 15 6.61 7.50 0.25
CA TRP A 15 6.55 7.04 1.64
C TRP A 15 7.65 6.05 1.93
N SER A 16 8.26 6.19 3.10
CA SER A 16 9.16 5.17 3.61
C SER A 16 8.35 3.98 4.13
N GLN A 17 9.04 2.87 4.38
CA GLN A 17 8.40 1.72 5.02
C GLN A 17 7.87 2.11 6.41
N ASN A 18 8.60 2.95 7.14
CA ASN A 18 8.15 3.40 8.44
C ASN A 18 6.90 4.25 8.36
N GLU A 19 6.79 5.08 7.34
CA GLU A 19 5.60 5.90 7.17
C GLU A 19 4.38 5.04 6.86
N LEU A 20 4.55 4.04 6.01
CA LEU A 20 3.45 3.11 5.74
C LEU A 20 3.08 2.32 6.99
N ALA A 21 4.07 1.83 7.71
CA ALA A 21 3.82 1.08 8.94
C ALA A 21 3.04 1.92 9.95
N GLY A 22 3.43 3.18 10.10
CA GLY A 22 2.72 4.10 10.99
C GLY A 22 1.28 4.33 10.57
N ALA A 23 1.05 4.54 9.27
CA ALA A 23 -0.30 4.77 8.76
C ALA A 23 -1.18 3.53 8.91
N ALA A 24 -0.60 2.35 8.78
CA ALA A 24 -1.35 1.10 8.88
C ALA A 24 -1.41 0.54 10.31
N HIS A 25 -0.70 1.17 11.23
CA HIS A 25 -0.61 0.71 12.63
C HIS A 25 -0.08 -0.72 12.74
N VAL A 26 0.95 -0.99 11.95
CA VAL A 26 1.67 -2.27 12.02
C VAL A 26 3.15 -1.98 12.25
N SER A 27 3.94 -3.00 12.56
CA SER A 27 5.36 -2.80 12.77
C SER A 27 6.09 -2.59 11.46
N HIS A 28 7.24 -1.91 11.54
CA HIS A 28 8.10 -1.73 10.37
C HIS A 28 8.51 -3.08 9.79
N SER A 29 8.84 -4.05 10.64
CA SER A 29 9.26 -5.35 10.14
C SER A 29 8.16 -6.07 9.40
N THR A 30 6.89 -5.84 9.75
CA THR A 30 5.77 -6.42 9.02
C THR A 30 5.76 -5.90 7.57
N VAL A 31 5.94 -4.61 7.38
CA VAL A 31 6.00 -4.03 6.02
C VAL A 31 7.22 -4.54 5.28
N LYS A 32 8.39 -4.50 5.94
CA LYS A 32 9.63 -4.92 5.30
C LYS A 32 9.57 -6.39 4.87
N ASP A 33 9.11 -7.27 5.75
CA ASP A 33 9.07 -8.69 5.43
C ASP A 33 8.08 -8.99 4.31
N PHE A 34 6.97 -8.27 4.27
CA PHE A 34 6.03 -8.42 3.17
C PHE A 34 6.66 -7.97 1.85
N GLU A 35 7.28 -6.80 1.84
CA GLU A 35 7.80 -6.24 0.60
C GLU A 35 8.98 -7.01 0.03
N THR A 36 9.72 -7.69 0.88
CA THR A 36 10.84 -8.52 0.42
C THR A 36 10.40 -9.95 0.11
N GLY A 37 9.14 -10.29 0.33
CA GLY A 37 8.64 -11.64 0.09
C GLY A 37 9.01 -12.62 1.18
N LYS A 38 9.58 -12.14 2.30
CA LYS A 38 10.02 -13.03 3.35
C LYS A 38 8.86 -13.62 4.13
N ARG A 39 7.78 -12.87 4.28
CA ARG A 39 6.64 -13.32 5.06
C ARG A 39 5.37 -12.63 4.60
N VAL A 40 4.27 -13.36 4.57
CA VAL A 40 2.96 -12.78 4.30
C VAL A 40 2.35 -12.42 5.66
N PRO A 41 1.95 -11.17 5.87
CA PRO A 41 1.33 -10.79 7.15
C PRO A 41 0.02 -11.52 7.36
N ILE A 42 -0.43 -11.58 8.62
CA ILE A 42 -1.75 -12.09 8.89
C ILE A 42 -2.78 -11.19 8.21
N ALA A 43 -3.96 -11.73 7.95
CA ALA A 43 -4.95 -11.08 7.11
C ALA A 43 -5.30 -9.68 7.58
N ASN A 44 -5.45 -9.46 8.88
CA ASN A 44 -5.80 -8.13 9.38
C ASN A 44 -4.70 -7.12 9.12
N ASN A 45 -3.44 -7.52 9.26
CA ASN A 45 -2.33 -6.62 9.02
C ASN A 45 -2.19 -6.30 7.53
N LEU A 46 -2.37 -7.31 6.69
CA LEU A 46 -2.30 -7.09 5.26
C LEU A 46 -3.42 -6.15 4.79
N ALA A 47 -4.63 -6.35 5.32
CA ALA A 47 -5.76 -5.48 5.01
C ALA A 47 -5.50 -4.05 5.47
N ALA A 48 -4.86 -3.87 6.63
CA ALA A 48 -4.55 -2.54 7.15
C ALA A 48 -3.53 -1.82 6.28
N ILE A 49 -2.51 -2.55 5.79
CA ILE A 49 -1.52 -1.97 4.88
C ILE A 49 -2.21 -1.52 3.59
N ARG A 50 -3.05 -2.38 3.03
CA ARG A 50 -3.77 -2.03 1.81
C ARG A 50 -4.67 -0.81 2.02
N ALA A 51 -5.41 -0.79 3.12
CA ALA A 51 -6.32 0.31 3.40
C ALA A 51 -5.58 1.64 3.56
N ALA A 52 -4.40 1.62 4.19
CA ALA A 52 -3.60 2.83 4.35
C ALA A 52 -3.19 3.40 3.00
N LEU A 53 -2.83 2.54 2.06
CA LEU A 53 -2.44 2.99 0.72
C LEU A 53 -3.66 3.45 -0.08
N GLU A 54 -4.77 2.73 0.02
CA GLU A 54 -5.99 3.12 -0.69
C GLU A 54 -6.52 4.45 -0.19
N ALA A 55 -6.36 4.74 1.09
CA ALA A 55 -6.79 6.01 1.64
C ALA A 55 -6.05 7.19 1.02
N GLN A 56 -4.87 6.96 0.46
CA GLN A 56 -4.09 7.99 -0.20
C GLN A 56 -4.41 8.12 -1.68
N GLY A 57 -5.30 7.30 -2.22
CA GLY A 57 -5.70 7.36 -3.62
C GLY A 57 -5.14 6.25 -4.49
N ILE A 58 -4.41 5.32 -3.91
CA ILE A 58 -3.87 4.19 -4.67
C ILE A 58 -5.00 3.21 -4.98
N VAL A 59 -5.05 2.76 -6.23
CA VAL A 59 -5.98 1.71 -6.66
C VAL A 59 -5.14 0.54 -7.15
N PHE A 60 -5.36 -0.63 -6.56
CA PHE A 60 -4.62 -1.82 -6.96
C PHE A 60 -5.31 -2.50 -8.13
N VAL A 61 -4.54 -2.83 -9.14
CA VAL A 61 -5.05 -3.44 -10.36
C VAL A 61 -4.53 -4.87 -10.45
N ASP A 62 -5.43 -5.82 -10.67
CA ASP A 62 -5.03 -7.21 -10.81
C ASP A 62 -6.12 -7.88 -11.65
N SER A 63 -5.96 -7.84 -12.96
CA SER A 63 -7.00 -8.30 -13.86
C SER A 63 -6.40 -8.78 -15.16
N GLY A 64 -6.78 -9.98 -15.57
CA GLY A 64 -6.44 -10.49 -16.88
C GLY A 64 -4.94 -10.54 -17.18
N GLY A 65 -4.14 -10.90 -16.21
CA GLY A 65 -2.70 -10.97 -16.40
C GLY A 65 -2.01 -9.63 -16.21
N THR A 66 -2.75 -8.58 -15.89
CA THR A 66 -2.19 -7.26 -15.63
C THR A 66 -2.21 -7.00 -14.13
N CYS A 67 -1.10 -6.57 -13.58
CA CYS A 67 -0.99 -6.32 -12.15
C CYS A 67 -0.21 -5.02 -11.95
N GLY A 68 -0.75 -4.14 -11.14
CA GLY A 68 -0.08 -2.86 -10.90
C GLY A 68 -0.90 -1.96 -10.02
N ILE A 69 -0.64 -0.67 -10.13
CA ILE A 69 -1.41 0.32 -9.39
C ILE A 69 -1.79 1.46 -10.31
N THR A 70 -2.87 2.16 -9.95
CA THR A 70 -3.17 3.45 -10.52
C THR A 70 -3.40 4.42 -9.36
N TYR A 71 -3.46 5.68 -9.66
CA TYR A 71 -3.66 6.70 -8.63
C TYR A 71 -4.88 7.54 -8.99
N ALA A 72 -5.79 7.64 -8.05
CA ALA A 72 -6.96 8.49 -8.20
C ALA A 72 -6.89 9.55 -7.11
N LYS A 73 -6.61 10.79 -7.50
CA LYS A 73 -6.45 11.85 -6.54
C LYS A 73 -7.70 11.97 -5.66
N PRO A 74 -7.54 12.01 -4.34
CA PRO A 74 -8.70 12.15 -3.47
C PRO A 74 -9.45 13.44 -3.77
N GLU A 75 -10.81 13.34 -3.76
CA GLU A 75 -11.58 14.47 -4.14
C GLU A 75 -11.78 15.49 -3.12
N LYS A 76 -11.56 15.17 -1.89
CA LYS A 76 -11.95 16.07 -0.87
C LYS A 76 -11.43 17.40 -0.98
N SER A 77 -10.41 17.58 -1.63
CA SER A 77 -9.85 18.86 -1.58
C SER A 77 -10.41 19.77 -2.51
N GLU A 78 -11.12 19.52 -3.15
CA GLU A 78 -11.42 20.37 -4.03
C GLU A 78 -12.07 21.42 -3.69
N ALA A 79 -12.41 21.34 -2.94
CA ALA A 79 -13.01 22.42 -2.62
C ALA A 79 -12.37 23.61 -2.71
N HIS A 80 -12.13 23.80 -2.89
CA HIS A 80 -11.56 24.76 -2.90
C HIS A 80 -11.81 25.24 -3.21
#